data_bad95aa9f687276ca5a61dafe5545966
#
_entry.id   bad95aa9f687276ca5a61dafe5545966
#
_cell.length_a   1.000
_cell.length_b   1.000
_cell.length_c   1.000
_cell.angle_alpha   90.00
_cell.angle_beta   90.00
_cell.angle_gamma   90.00
#
_symmetry.space_group_name_H-M   'P 1'
#
loop_
_entity.id
_entity.type
_entity.pdbx_description
1 polymer ?
#
loop_
_entity_poly.entity_id
_entity_poly.type
_entity_poly.pdbx_seq_one_letter_code
_entity_poly.pdbx_strand_id
1 'polypeptide(L)'
;MYSIEHKNVVISISTADKRRNHIIEQFGQKQIPFEFFDAFTPSDRLDAHLQRYLLNVKATSKLSAGEKGCLMSHFMLWKKCVDDNLDYISIFEDDILLGKNAEQFLANDEWLKGRFNFQEIFVLRLETFLMPIQLEKQQQILPFQERNIDILKSKHFRTAGYIISNCAAKYLINLFENLAVDEVKAIDEIMFNEQINVGAYQVYQLNPAICVQELQLNQENSLLVSDLQQERKKNTAVHTKKTLKQRLIRVKENIIRALNKEKWKEQQRLKEMQGKEIVRFM
;
A
#
# COMPACT_ATOMS: atom_id res chain seq x y z
N MET A 1 -7.51 -8.73 29.02
CA MET A 1 -7.42 -9.27 27.64
C MET A 1 -8.51 -8.61 26.85
N TYR A 2 -8.23 -7.51 26.14
CA TYR A 2 -9.22 -6.82 25.33
C TYR A 2 -9.33 -7.60 24.03
N SER A 3 -10.47 -8.29 23.84
CA SER A 3 -10.82 -8.85 22.54
C SER A 3 -10.96 -7.72 21.54
N ILE A 4 -10.25 -7.78 20.42
CA ILE A 4 -10.50 -6.83 19.33
C ILE A 4 -11.85 -7.21 18.74
N GLU A 5 -12.86 -6.37 18.99
CA GLU A 5 -14.18 -6.54 18.36
C GLU A 5 -14.17 -6.14 16.89
N HIS A 6 -13.14 -5.38 16.46
CA HIS A 6 -13.10 -4.81 15.11
C HIS A 6 -11.76 -5.15 14.43
N LYS A 7 -11.85 -5.81 13.29
CA LYS A 7 -10.68 -6.21 12.50
C LYS A 7 -10.17 -5.12 11.55
N ASN A 8 -10.87 -3.96 11.46
CA ASN A 8 -10.44 -2.83 10.65
C ASN A 8 -9.62 -1.87 11.51
N VAL A 9 -8.37 -1.65 11.12
CA VAL A 9 -7.44 -0.79 11.85
C VAL A 9 -6.92 0.29 10.91
N VAL A 10 -6.98 1.54 11.36
CA VAL A 10 -6.49 2.70 10.60
C VAL A 10 -5.23 3.24 11.24
N ILE A 11 -4.13 3.20 10.52
CA ILE A 11 -2.84 3.80 10.90
C ILE A 11 -2.97 5.31 10.76
N SER A 12 -2.80 6.05 11.87
CA SER A 12 -2.85 7.50 11.86
C SER A 12 -1.94 8.08 12.94
N ILE A 13 -1.32 9.23 12.65
CA ILE A 13 -0.57 9.97 13.66
C ILE A 13 -1.55 10.50 14.71
N SER A 14 -1.26 10.28 16.00
CA SER A 14 -2.17 10.61 17.11
C SER A 14 -2.58 12.08 17.16
N THR A 15 -1.73 12.98 16.65
CA THR A 15 -1.97 14.44 16.61
C THR A 15 -2.51 14.93 15.25
N ALA A 16 -2.80 14.03 14.32
CA ALA A 16 -3.30 14.38 12.99
C ALA A 16 -4.82 14.53 12.98
N ASP A 17 -5.36 15.48 13.75
CA ASP A 17 -6.80 15.65 13.98
C ASP A 17 -7.62 15.72 12.68
N LYS A 18 -7.14 16.45 11.66
CA LYS A 18 -7.84 16.57 10.38
C LYS A 18 -8.01 15.22 9.69
N ARG A 19 -6.94 14.40 9.67
CA ARG A 19 -6.96 13.08 9.06
C ARG A 19 -7.79 12.10 9.86
N ARG A 20 -7.70 12.14 11.20
CA ARG A 20 -8.54 11.32 12.09
C ARG A 20 -10.02 11.68 11.93
N ASN A 21 -10.38 12.94 11.89
CA ASN A 21 -11.75 13.39 11.64
C ASN A 21 -12.24 12.94 10.26
N HIS A 22 -11.40 13.03 9.23
CA HIS A 22 -11.72 12.50 7.91
C HIS A 22 -12.07 11.00 7.95
N ILE A 23 -11.28 10.19 8.63
CA ILE A 23 -11.55 8.74 8.78
C ILE A 23 -12.81 8.48 9.61
N ILE A 24 -13.00 9.20 10.70
CA ILE A 24 -14.24 9.10 11.50
C ILE A 24 -15.47 9.37 10.62
N GLU A 25 -15.39 10.36 9.72
CA GLU A 25 -16.46 10.66 8.78
C GLU A 25 -16.62 9.54 7.73
N GLN A 26 -15.54 9.09 7.08
CA GLN A 26 -15.59 8.05 6.03
C GLN A 26 -16.17 6.73 6.54
N PHE A 27 -15.71 6.26 7.70
CA PHE A 27 -16.16 5.01 8.30
C PHE A 27 -17.52 5.17 9.00
N GLY A 28 -17.73 6.30 9.70
CA GLY A 28 -18.96 6.58 10.43
C GLY A 28 -20.19 6.72 9.52
N GLN A 29 -20.09 7.43 8.39
CA GLN A 29 -21.17 7.56 7.41
C GLN A 29 -21.64 6.20 6.85
N LYS A 30 -20.75 5.21 6.84
CA LYS A 30 -21.00 3.85 6.34
C LYS A 30 -21.24 2.84 7.47
N GLN A 31 -21.23 3.28 8.72
CA GLN A 31 -21.39 2.42 9.90
C GLN A 31 -20.39 1.26 9.95
N ILE A 32 -19.17 1.49 9.48
CA ILE A 32 -18.07 0.51 9.49
C ILE A 32 -17.33 0.64 10.81
N PRO A 33 -17.28 -0.41 11.66
CA PRO A 33 -16.51 -0.40 12.88
C PRO A 33 -15.01 -0.41 12.57
N PHE A 34 -14.24 0.38 13.32
CA PHE A 34 -12.78 0.45 13.18
C PHE A 34 -12.11 0.95 14.46
N GLU A 35 -10.81 0.78 14.56
CA GLU A 35 -9.97 1.38 15.59
C GLU A 35 -8.79 2.12 14.99
N PHE A 36 -8.28 3.14 15.68
CA PHE A 36 -7.03 3.79 15.31
C PHE A 36 -5.82 3.06 15.90
N PHE A 37 -4.78 2.93 15.10
CA PHE A 37 -3.44 2.59 15.52
C PHE A 37 -2.55 3.83 15.44
N ASP A 38 -1.95 4.23 16.58
CA ASP A 38 -1.04 5.38 16.61
C ASP A 38 0.25 5.09 15.84
N ALA A 39 0.37 5.71 14.68
CA ALA A 39 1.49 5.53 13.76
C ALA A 39 2.84 5.76 14.43
N PHE A 40 3.84 5.02 14.01
CA PHE A 40 5.22 5.31 14.36
C PHE A 40 5.73 6.49 13.54
N THR A 41 6.16 7.53 14.22
CA THR A 41 6.82 8.71 13.66
C THR A 41 8.29 8.72 14.07
N PRO A 42 9.18 9.47 13.39
CA PRO A 42 10.57 9.64 13.81
C PRO A 42 10.66 10.08 15.28
N SER A 43 11.16 9.23 16.16
CA SER A 43 11.18 9.42 17.61
C SER A 43 11.98 8.31 18.31
N ASP A 44 12.30 8.48 19.58
CA ASP A 44 12.92 7.45 20.42
C ASP A 44 12.07 6.16 20.49
N ARG A 45 10.73 6.31 20.43
CA ARG A 45 9.82 5.15 20.37
C ARG A 45 10.05 4.32 19.12
N LEU A 46 10.18 4.96 17.95
CA LEU A 46 10.50 4.26 16.70
C LEU A 46 11.86 3.56 16.79
N ASP A 47 12.88 4.28 17.25
CA ASP A 47 14.24 3.74 17.37
C ASP A 47 14.33 2.54 18.30
N ALA A 48 13.61 2.57 19.42
CA ALA A 48 13.53 1.45 20.36
C ALA A 48 12.85 0.21 19.73
N HIS A 49 11.77 0.40 18.94
CA HIS A 49 11.08 -0.69 18.27
C HIS A 49 11.90 -1.26 17.12
N LEU A 50 12.54 -0.42 16.31
CA LEU A 50 13.49 -0.87 15.28
C LEU A 50 14.66 -1.66 15.89
N GLN A 51 15.21 -1.18 17.00
CA GLN A 51 16.28 -1.89 17.74
C GLN A 51 15.82 -3.26 18.22
N ARG A 52 14.58 -3.39 18.65
CA ARG A 52 14.04 -4.63 19.20
C ARG A 52 13.65 -5.65 18.15
N TYR A 53 13.08 -5.21 17.04
CA TYR A 53 12.42 -6.10 16.07
C TYR A 53 13.10 -6.12 14.69
N LEU A 54 13.63 -4.99 14.22
CA LEU A 54 14.09 -4.82 12.84
C LEU A 54 15.42 -4.04 12.79
N LEU A 55 16.48 -4.65 13.33
CA LEU A 55 17.83 -4.06 13.33
C LEU A 55 18.33 -3.71 11.92
N ASN A 56 18.02 -4.54 10.94
CA ASN A 56 18.35 -4.33 9.54
C ASN A 56 17.67 -3.08 8.97
N VAL A 57 16.39 -2.86 9.28
CA VAL A 57 15.65 -1.64 8.91
C VAL A 57 16.22 -0.42 9.63
N LYS A 58 16.62 -0.56 10.90
CA LYS A 58 17.32 0.51 11.63
C LYS A 58 18.60 0.90 10.93
N ALA A 59 19.41 -0.07 10.53
CA ALA A 59 20.75 0.11 9.98
C ALA A 59 20.75 0.64 8.55
N THR A 60 19.70 0.38 7.75
CA THR A 60 19.68 0.80 6.34
C THR A 60 19.61 2.31 6.17
N SER A 61 20.38 2.85 5.21
CA SER A 61 20.29 4.23 4.75
C SER A 61 19.36 4.44 3.56
N LYS A 62 18.75 3.36 3.04
CA LYS A 62 17.88 3.42 1.86
C LYS A 62 16.50 3.97 2.15
N LEU A 63 16.06 3.91 3.41
CA LEU A 63 14.77 4.41 3.86
C LEU A 63 14.92 5.71 4.64
N SER A 64 14.06 6.67 4.38
CA SER A 64 13.88 7.84 5.23
C SER A 64 13.32 7.45 6.61
N ALA A 65 13.43 8.34 7.58
CA ALA A 65 12.89 8.10 8.92
C ALA A 65 11.35 7.91 8.88
N GLY A 66 10.65 8.66 8.03
CA GLY A 66 9.20 8.49 7.81
C GLY A 66 8.85 7.13 7.18
N GLU A 67 9.63 6.66 6.19
CA GLU A 67 9.41 5.32 5.61
C GLU A 67 9.68 4.19 6.60
N LYS A 68 10.67 4.34 7.49
CA LYS A 68 10.89 3.40 8.60
C LYS A 68 9.71 3.40 9.58
N GLY A 69 9.12 4.56 9.87
CA GLY A 69 7.93 4.69 10.72
C GLY A 69 6.70 4.03 10.08
N CYS A 70 6.48 4.25 8.80
CA CYS A 70 5.41 3.59 8.03
C CYS A 70 5.56 2.07 8.08
N LEU A 71 6.76 1.54 7.73
CA LEU A 71 7.05 0.12 7.79
C LEU A 71 6.82 -0.46 9.20
N MET A 72 7.31 0.21 10.25
CA MET A 72 7.14 -0.25 11.62
C MET A 72 5.67 -0.27 12.04
N SER A 73 4.85 0.68 11.59
CA SER A 73 3.42 0.70 11.90
C SER A 73 2.70 -0.53 11.33
N HIS A 74 2.95 -0.85 10.07
CA HIS A 74 2.39 -2.06 9.45
C HIS A 74 2.93 -3.34 10.09
N PHE A 75 4.24 -3.40 10.36
CA PHE A 75 4.87 -4.55 11.01
C PHE A 75 4.25 -4.85 12.39
N MET A 76 4.00 -3.82 13.20
CA MET A 76 3.37 -4.00 14.50
C MET A 76 1.90 -4.45 14.40
N LEU A 77 1.18 -4.05 13.35
CA LEU A 77 -0.17 -4.57 13.09
C LEU A 77 -0.16 -6.03 12.62
N TRP A 78 0.83 -6.45 11.84
CA TRP A 78 1.01 -7.87 11.53
C TRP A 78 1.31 -8.68 12.79
N LYS A 79 2.20 -8.14 13.65
CA LYS A 79 2.45 -8.77 14.97
C LYS A 79 1.18 -8.85 15.80
N LYS A 80 0.38 -7.79 15.84
CA LYS A 80 -0.90 -7.78 16.54
C LYS A 80 -1.84 -8.86 16.00
N CYS A 81 -1.96 -9.00 14.68
CA CYS A 81 -2.74 -10.07 14.06
C CYS A 81 -2.32 -11.47 14.53
N VAL A 82 -1.00 -11.69 14.62
CA VAL A 82 -0.43 -12.98 15.08
C VAL A 82 -0.59 -13.19 16.57
N ASP A 83 -0.23 -12.19 17.38
CA ASP A 83 -0.21 -12.26 18.84
C ASP A 83 -1.64 -12.41 19.42
N ASP A 84 -2.63 -11.78 18.80
CA ASP A 84 -4.05 -11.87 19.17
C ASP A 84 -4.77 -13.07 18.50
N ASN A 85 -4.03 -13.88 17.73
CA ASN A 85 -4.52 -15.04 16.99
C ASN A 85 -5.75 -14.75 16.14
N LEU A 86 -5.76 -13.59 15.44
CA LEU A 86 -6.80 -13.23 14.49
C LEU A 86 -6.62 -14.05 13.21
N ASP A 87 -7.71 -14.46 12.57
CA ASP A 87 -7.64 -15.10 11.24
C ASP A 87 -7.06 -14.14 10.17
N TYR A 88 -7.37 -12.85 10.30
CA TYR A 88 -6.89 -11.78 9.43
C TYR A 88 -7.02 -10.41 10.13
N ILE A 89 -6.40 -9.39 9.53
CA ILE A 89 -6.58 -7.98 9.89
C ILE A 89 -6.72 -7.13 8.61
N SER A 90 -7.60 -6.13 8.64
CA SER A 90 -7.73 -5.12 7.60
C SER A 90 -7.00 -3.85 8.02
N ILE A 91 -6.04 -3.41 7.23
CA ILE A 91 -5.18 -2.27 7.56
C ILE A 91 -5.40 -1.16 6.55
N PHE A 92 -5.61 0.05 7.06
CA PHE A 92 -5.83 1.26 6.26
C PHE A 92 -4.89 2.39 6.70
N GLU A 93 -4.57 3.30 5.76
CA GLU A 93 -3.94 4.59 6.07
C GLU A 93 -5.02 5.68 6.21
N ASP A 94 -4.68 6.80 6.83
CA ASP A 94 -5.64 7.84 7.24
C ASP A 94 -5.98 8.88 6.15
N ASP A 95 -5.57 8.62 4.91
CA ASP A 95 -5.83 9.49 3.75
C ASP A 95 -6.67 8.81 2.65
N ILE A 96 -7.40 7.75 3.00
CA ILE A 96 -8.26 7.04 2.06
C ILE A 96 -9.66 7.64 1.96
N LEU A 97 -10.27 7.45 0.78
CA LEU A 97 -11.69 7.59 0.53
C LEU A 97 -12.30 6.21 0.39
N LEU A 98 -13.47 6.00 0.99
CA LEU A 98 -14.25 4.76 0.87
C LEU A 98 -15.31 4.88 -0.22
N GLY A 99 -15.33 3.92 -1.14
CA GLY A 99 -16.22 3.86 -2.28
C GLY A 99 -17.61 3.32 -1.95
N LYS A 100 -18.37 3.09 -3.02
CA LYS A 100 -19.72 2.54 -2.96
C LYS A 100 -19.72 1.13 -2.35
N ASN A 101 -20.65 0.86 -1.46
CA ASN A 101 -20.85 -0.45 -0.80
C ASN A 101 -19.62 -0.92 0.01
N ALA A 102 -18.70 -0.02 0.42
CA ALA A 102 -17.55 -0.42 1.24
C ALA A 102 -17.98 -1.09 2.56
N GLU A 103 -19.15 -0.70 3.12
CA GLU A 103 -19.75 -1.31 4.30
C GLU A 103 -20.05 -2.81 4.12
N GLN A 104 -20.36 -3.26 2.91
CA GLN A 104 -20.60 -4.68 2.62
C GLN A 104 -19.32 -5.53 2.74
N PHE A 105 -18.15 -4.87 2.61
CA PHE A 105 -16.84 -5.51 2.71
C PHE A 105 -16.22 -5.38 4.09
N LEU A 106 -16.54 -4.32 4.84
CA LEU A 106 -15.80 -3.95 6.04
C LEU A 106 -16.62 -4.01 7.32
N ALA A 107 -17.97 -3.99 7.26
CA ALA A 107 -18.80 -4.07 8.45
C ALA A 107 -18.98 -5.52 8.98
N ASN A 108 -18.79 -6.51 8.11
CA ASN A 108 -18.78 -7.92 8.48
C ASN A 108 -17.80 -8.71 7.58
N ASP A 109 -17.51 -9.95 7.93
CA ASP A 109 -16.53 -10.80 7.24
C ASP A 109 -17.10 -12.06 6.58
N GLU A 110 -18.41 -12.20 6.52
CA GLU A 110 -19.10 -13.36 5.92
C GLU A 110 -18.68 -13.59 4.46
N TRP A 111 -18.60 -12.50 3.69
CA TRP A 111 -18.17 -12.55 2.30
C TRP A 111 -16.74 -13.06 2.13
N LEU A 112 -15.85 -12.69 3.06
CA LEU A 112 -14.43 -13.07 3.06
C LEU A 112 -14.28 -14.55 3.46
N LYS A 113 -14.95 -14.97 4.52
CA LYS A 113 -14.97 -16.37 4.99
C LYS A 113 -15.48 -17.35 3.95
N GLY A 114 -16.45 -16.93 3.14
CA GLY A 114 -16.99 -17.76 2.05
C GLY A 114 -16.08 -17.86 0.82
N ARG A 115 -14.96 -17.13 0.77
CA ARG A 115 -14.10 -17.02 -0.41
C ARG A 115 -12.64 -17.36 -0.17
N PHE A 116 -12.15 -17.21 1.05
CA PHE A 116 -10.75 -17.41 1.39
C PHE A 116 -10.58 -18.45 2.48
N ASN A 117 -9.55 -19.28 2.30
CA ASN A 117 -9.03 -20.13 3.36
C ASN A 117 -7.97 -19.34 4.14
N PHE A 118 -8.24 -19.01 5.41
CA PHE A 118 -7.32 -18.24 6.26
C PHE A 118 -6.04 -18.96 6.63
N GLN A 119 -5.93 -20.27 6.34
CA GLN A 119 -4.67 -21.00 6.46
C GLN A 119 -3.72 -20.76 5.27
N GLU A 120 -4.17 -20.03 4.24
CA GLU A 120 -3.34 -19.65 3.11
C GLU A 120 -2.62 -18.31 3.35
N ILE A 121 -1.46 -18.15 2.67
CA ILE A 121 -0.63 -16.95 2.77
C ILE A 121 -1.13 -15.94 1.73
N PHE A 122 -2.09 -15.10 2.10
CA PHE A 122 -2.65 -14.13 1.16
C PHE A 122 -2.75 -12.72 1.71
N VAL A 123 -2.64 -11.76 0.77
CA VAL A 123 -2.99 -10.36 0.95
C VAL A 123 -4.02 -9.99 -0.10
N LEU A 124 -5.13 -9.37 0.32
CA LEU A 124 -6.14 -8.83 -0.58
C LEU A 124 -6.08 -7.30 -0.56
N ARG A 125 -5.64 -6.70 -1.66
CA ARG A 125 -5.64 -5.26 -1.83
C ARG A 125 -7.06 -4.76 -2.06
N LEU A 126 -7.47 -3.79 -1.26
CA LEU A 126 -8.78 -3.12 -1.34
C LEU A 126 -8.67 -1.77 -2.06
N GLU A 127 -7.45 -1.26 -2.19
CA GLU A 127 -7.14 0.04 -2.79
C GLU A 127 -6.74 -0.05 -4.25
N THR A 128 -6.89 1.07 -4.96
CA THR A 128 -6.27 1.33 -6.26
C THR A 128 -5.33 2.54 -6.20
N PHE A 129 -4.25 2.48 -6.99
CA PHE A 129 -3.36 3.61 -7.25
C PHE A 129 -3.60 4.22 -8.65
N LEU A 130 -4.66 3.79 -9.34
CA LEU A 130 -5.05 4.22 -10.69
C LEU A 130 -3.92 4.08 -11.72
N MET A 131 -3.06 3.09 -11.55
CA MET A 131 -1.97 2.76 -12.48
C MET A 131 -2.28 1.49 -13.27
N PRO A 132 -1.71 1.32 -14.49
CA PRO A 132 -1.85 0.09 -15.26
C PRO A 132 -1.17 -1.08 -14.56
N ILE A 133 -1.91 -2.15 -14.27
CA ILE A 133 -1.43 -3.38 -13.65
C ILE A 133 -1.88 -4.61 -14.43
N GLN A 134 -1.12 -5.68 -14.31
CA GLN A 134 -1.48 -6.97 -14.87
C GLN A 134 -2.21 -7.79 -13.81
N LEU A 135 -3.40 -8.28 -14.17
CA LEU A 135 -4.24 -9.13 -13.34
C LEU A 135 -4.47 -10.47 -14.03
N GLU A 136 -4.42 -11.54 -13.25
CA GLU A 136 -4.87 -12.87 -13.66
C GLU A 136 -6.26 -13.12 -13.09
N LYS A 137 -7.23 -13.31 -13.99
CA LYS A 137 -8.63 -13.51 -13.63
C LYS A 137 -8.82 -14.82 -12.88
N GLN A 138 -9.47 -14.76 -11.71
CA GLN A 138 -9.79 -15.92 -10.90
C GLN A 138 -11.24 -16.36 -11.14
N GLN A 139 -11.42 -17.59 -11.62
CA GLN A 139 -12.75 -18.19 -11.80
C GLN A 139 -13.24 -18.92 -10.53
N GLN A 140 -12.31 -19.30 -9.65
CA GLN A 140 -12.63 -20.06 -8.43
C GLN A 140 -13.16 -19.18 -7.31
N ILE A 141 -12.81 -17.89 -7.29
CA ILE A 141 -13.28 -16.93 -6.30
C ILE A 141 -14.46 -16.17 -6.90
N LEU A 142 -15.66 -16.43 -6.37
CA LEU A 142 -16.87 -15.80 -6.87
C LEU A 142 -16.85 -14.28 -6.62
N PRO A 143 -17.30 -13.47 -7.59
CA PRO A 143 -17.46 -12.03 -7.41
C PRO A 143 -18.35 -11.70 -6.21
N PHE A 144 -18.16 -10.50 -5.64
CA PHE A 144 -19.00 -9.97 -4.58
C PHE A 144 -19.29 -8.49 -4.82
N GLN A 145 -20.55 -8.08 -4.69
CA GLN A 145 -20.98 -6.69 -4.91
C GLN A 145 -20.43 -6.09 -6.23
N GLU A 146 -20.61 -6.84 -7.34
CA GLU A 146 -20.14 -6.43 -8.68
C GLU A 146 -18.61 -6.25 -8.79
N ARG A 147 -17.83 -6.84 -7.87
CA ARG A 147 -16.38 -6.79 -7.87
C ARG A 147 -15.77 -8.18 -8.01
N ASN A 148 -14.79 -8.28 -8.87
CA ASN A 148 -13.97 -9.48 -9.01
C ASN A 148 -12.79 -9.44 -8.01
N ILE A 149 -12.24 -10.59 -7.75
CA ILE A 149 -11.03 -10.77 -6.95
C ILE A 149 -10.03 -11.47 -7.86
N ASP A 150 -9.07 -10.72 -8.36
CA ASP A 150 -8.09 -11.19 -9.35
C ASP A 150 -6.69 -11.28 -8.72
N ILE A 151 -5.82 -12.15 -9.23
CA ILE A 151 -4.44 -12.23 -8.76
C ILE A 151 -3.62 -11.09 -9.36
N LEU A 152 -2.89 -10.35 -8.53
CA LEU A 152 -1.94 -9.33 -8.96
C LEU A 152 -0.66 -9.97 -9.50
N LYS A 153 -0.34 -9.69 -10.78
CA LYS A 153 0.82 -10.29 -11.49
C LYS A 153 1.91 -9.28 -11.83
N SER A 154 1.70 -8.00 -11.56
CA SER A 154 2.70 -6.96 -11.81
C SER A 154 2.86 -6.05 -10.61
N LYS A 155 4.02 -5.37 -10.55
CA LYS A 155 4.31 -4.38 -9.51
C LYS A 155 3.16 -3.43 -9.27
N HIS A 156 2.88 -3.18 -8.00
CA HIS A 156 1.96 -2.15 -7.52
C HIS A 156 2.61 -1.31 -6.43
N PHE A 157 2.05 -0.13 -6.18
CA PHE A 157 2.53 0.79 -5.15
C PHE A 157 1.50 0.98 -4.05
N ARG A 158 1.96 1.46 -2.90
CA ARG A 158 1.18 1.86 -1.72
C ARG A 158 0.62 0.69 -0.92
N THR A 159 0.30 1.01 0.32
CA THR A 159 -0.23 0.10 1.35
C THR A 159 -1.45 0.69 2.05
N ALA A 160 -2.19 1.59 1.36
CA ALA A 160 -3.22 2.39 1.99
C ALA A 160 -4.51 1.64 2.34
N GLY A 161 -4.72 0.43 1.79
CA GLY A 161 -5.90 -0.37 2.16
C GLY A 161 -5.78 -1.83 1.70
N TYR A 162 -5.65 -2.77 2.67
CA TYR A 162 -5.56 -4.20 2.38
C TYR A 162 -6.01 -5.06 3.56
N ILE A 163 -6.42 -6.30 3.25
CA ILE A 163 -6.62 -7.38 4.21
C ILE A 163 -5.41 -8.32 4.14
N ILE A 164 -4.92 -8.76 5.28
CA ILE A 164 -3.81 -9.74 5.37
C ILE A 164 -4.22 -10.91 6.26
N SER A 165 -4.04 -12.14 5.79
CA SER A 165 -4.24 -13.34 6.61
C SER A 165 -3.17 -13.47 7.69
N ASN A 166 -3.49 -14.15 8.80
CA ASN A 166 -2.54 -14.45 9.86
C ASN A 166 -1.28 -15.16 9.33
N CYS A 167 -1.46 -16.10 8.40
CA CYS A 167 -0.35 -16.79 7.76
C CYS A 167 0.52 -15.87 6.92
N ALA A 168 -0.07 -14.89 6.21
CA ALA A 168 0.71 -13.90 5.47
C ALA A 168 1.40 -12.90 6.41
N ALA A 169 0.77 -12.52 7.53
CA ALA A 169 1.40 -11.71 8.56
C ALA A 169 2.64 -12.41 9.14
N LYS A 170 2.55 -13.69 9.51
CA LYS A 170 3.70 -14.50 9.95
C LYS A 170 4.80 -14.57 8.90
N TYR A 171 4.41 -14.78 7.64
CA TYR A 171 5.35 -14.83 6.52
C TYR A 171 6.12 -13.52 6.37
N LEU A 172 5.43 -12.38 6.35
CA LEU A 172 6.07 -11.07 6.19
C LEU A 172 6.90 -10.67 7.41
N ILE A 173 6.46 -10.99 8.63
CA ILE A 173 7.26 -10.78 9.84
C ILE A 173 8.59 -11.50 9.69
N ASN A 174 8.55 -12.81 9.43
CA ASN A 174 9.78 -13.62 9.26
C ASN A 174 10.65 -13.09 8.12
N LEU A 175 10.06 -12.69 7.00
CA LEU A 175 10.79 -12.10 5.87
C LEU A 175 11.54 -10.84 6.31
N PHE A 176 10.85 -9.85 6.90
CA PHE A 176 11.46 -8.57 7.27
C PHE A 176 12.51 -8.71 8.38
N GLU A 177 12.34 -9.64 9.30
CA GLU A 177 13.34 -9.92 10.35
C GLU A 177 14.65 -10.51 9.78
N ASN A 178 14.59 -11.20 8.62
CA ASN A 178 15.72 -11.92 8.03
C ASN A 178 16.30 -11.27 6.77
N LEU A 179 15.75 -10.15 6.26
CA LEU A 179 16.33 -9.42 5.14
C LEU A 179 17.73 -8.91 5.50
N ALA A 180 18.68 -9.02 4.56
CA ALA A 180 19.95 -8.31 4.68
C ALA A 180 19.75 -6.79 4.62
N VAL A 181 20.63 -6.02 5.24
CA VAL A 181 20.51 -4.53 5.34
C VAL A 181 20.39 -3.87 3.96
N ASP A 182 21.08 -4.41 2.96
CA ASP A 182 21.10 -3.93 1.59
C ASP A 182 19.89 -4.40 0.76
N GLU A 183 19.12 -5.38 1.24
CA GLU A 183 17.87 -5.83 0.63
C GLU A 183 16.65 -5.06 1.15
N VAL A 184 16.78 -4.36 2.26
CA VAL A 184 15.69 -3.57 2.82
C VAL A 184 15.27 -2.46 1.86
N LYS A 185 13.97 -2.42 1.53
CA LYS A 185 13.31 -1.43 0.67
C LYS A 185 12.03 -0.94 1.32
N ALA A 186 11.33 -0.01 0.65
CA ALA A 186 10.00 0.41 1.08
C ALA A 186 9.04 -0.78 1.17
N ILE A 187 8.12 -0.73 2.11
CA ILE A 187 7.21 -1.84 2.43
C ILE A 187 6.39 -2.28 1.21
N ASP A 188 5.87 -1.34 0.44
CA ASP A 188 5.09 -1.60 -0.78
C ASP A 188 5.93 -2.24 -1.88
N GLU A 189 7.22 -1.88 -2.00
CA GLU A 189 8.16 -2.48 -2.93
C GLU A 189 8.39 -3.96 -2.60
N ILE A 190 8.52 -4.30 -1.32
CA ILE A 190 8.70 -5.70 -0.89
C ILE A 190 7.40 -6.47 -1.08
N MET A 191 6.27 -5.99 -0.50
CA MET A 191 5.01 -6.72 -0.50
C MET A 191 4.42 -6.90 -1.91
N PHE A 192 4.48 -5.87 -2.76
CA PHE A 192 3.73 -5.79 -4.02
C PHE A 192 4.61 -5.69 -5.28
N ASN A 193 5.89 -6.02 -5.16
CA ASN A 193 6.78 -6.18 -6.29
C ASN A 193 7.70 -7.39 -6.09
N GLU A 194 8.52 -7.43 -5.03
CA GLU A 194 9.51 -8.50 -4.88
C GLU A 194 8.89 -9.84 -4.48
N GLN A 195 7.84 -9.81 -3.64
CA GLN A 195 7.17 -11.02 -3.18
C GLN A 195 6.04 -11.49 -4.09
N ILE A 196 5.66 -10.73 -5.11
CA ILE A 196 4.64 -11.18 -6.06
C ILE A 196 5.11 -12.46 -6.76
N ASN A 197 4.29 -13.51 -6.70
CA ASN A 197 4.55 -14.83 -7.26
C ASN A 197 5.75 -15.58 -6.64
N VAL A 198 6.15 -15.25 -5.41
CA VAL A 198 7.18 -15.97 -4.68
C VAL A 198 6.54 -17.03 -3.76
N GLY A 199 6.84 -18.30 -4.03
CA GLY A 199 6.33 -19.40 -3.21
C GLY A 199 4.82 -19.44 -3.09
N ALA A 200 4.32 -19.57 -1.86
CA ALA A 200 2.88 -19.60 -1.56
C ALA A 200 2.29 -18.19 -1.26
N TYR A 201 3.10 -17.13 -1.29
CA TYR A 201 2.62 -15.77 -1.04
C TYR A 201 1.79 -15.26 -2.21
N GLN A 202 0.49 -15.05 -1.97
CA GLN A 202 -0.45 -14.66 -3.00
C GLN A 202 -1.02 -13.27 -2.73
N VAL A 203 -0.93 -12.38 -3.72
CA VAL A 203 -1.56 -11.06 -3.66
C VAL A 203 -2.77 -11.02 -4.57
N TYR A 204 -3.92 -10.72 -3.98
CA TYR A 204 -5.17 -10.48 -4.70
C TYR A 204 -5.47 -8.98 -4.80
N GLN A 205 -6.20 -8.60 -5.82
CA GLN A 205 -6.70 -7.26 -6.05
C GLN A 205 -8.22 -7.27 -6.18
N LEU A 206 -8.90 -6.51 -5.35
CA LEU A 206 -10.33 -6.25 -5.51
C LEU A 206 -10.55 -5.30 -6.70
N ASN A 207 -11.38 -5.68 -7.67
CA ASN A 207 -11.57 -4.96 -8.92
C ASN A 207 -13.06 -4.85 -9.30
N PRO A 208 -13.66 -3.66 -9.29
CA PRO A 208 -13.14 -2.36 -8.83
C PRO A 208 -12.72 -2.31 -7.36
N ALA A 209 -11.85 -1.37 -7.00
CA ALA A 209 -11.39 -1.15 -5.63
C ALA A 209 -12.44 -0.39 -4.80
N ILE A 210 -12.47 -0.66 -3.48
CA ILE A 210 -13.37 0.04 -2.53
C ILE A 210 -12.69 1.20 -1.80
N CYS A 211 -11.38 1.37 -1.95
CA CYS A 211 -10.71 2.54 -1.41
C CYS A 211 -9.63 3.08 -2.36
N VAL A 212 -9.32 4.35 -2.20
CA VAL A 212 -8.31 5.09 -2.93
C VAL A 212 -7.74 6.18 -2.03
N GLN A 213 -6.46 6.50 -2.14
CA GLN A 213 -5.93 7.67 -1.43
C GLN A 213 -6.52 8.95 -2.03
N GLU A 214 -6.95 9.87 -1.19
CA GLU A 214 -7.60 11.14 -1.57
C GLU A 214 -6.77 11.91 -2.60
N LEU A 215 -5.45 11.93 -2.43
CA LEU A 215 -4.52 12.59 -3.33
C LEU A 215 -4.55 12.05 -4.78
N GLN A 216 -4.96 10.79 -5.01
CA GLN A 216 -5.03 10.22 -6.36
C GLN A 216 -6.19 10.81 -7.18
N LEU A 217 -7.27 11.22 -6.52
CA LEU A 217 -8.43 11.85 -7.16
C LEU A 217 -8.31 13.38 -7.19
N ASN A 218 -7.71 13.98 -6.15
CA ASN A 218 -7.69 15.42 -5.92
C ASN A 218 -6.25 15.98 -5.94
N GLN A 219 -5.46 15.69 -6.98
CA GLN A 219 -4.03 16.04 -7.06
C GLN A 219 -3.71 17.53 -6.86
N GLU A 220 -4.60 18.43 -7.30
CA GLU A 220 -4.38 19.88 -7.23
C GLU A 220 -4.91 20.51 -5.93
N ASN A 221 -5.89 19.89 -5.29
CA ASN A 221 -6.61 20.44 -4.13
C ASN A 221 -6.67 19.46 -2.95
N SER A 222 -5.69 18.58 -2.80
CA SER A 222 -5.68 17.62 -1.69
C SER A 222 -5.68 18.35 -0.35
N LEU A 223 -6.65 18.02 0.48
CA LEU A 223 -6.76 18.50 1.87
C LEU A 223 -5.86 17.68 2.83
N LEU A 224 -5.39 16.52 2.36
CA LEU A 224 -4.66 15.53 3.16
C LEU A 224 -3.23 15.36 2.61
N VAL A 225 -2.42 16.42 2.65
CA VAL A 225 -1.04 16.41 2.13
C VAL A 225 -0.19 15.36 2.87
N SER A 226 0.52 14.51 2.10
CA SER A 226 1.39 13.48 2.65
C SER A 226 2.78 14.02 3.02
N ASP A 227 3.16 13.89 4.29
CA ASP A 227 4.49 14.30 4.77
C ASP A 227 5.61 13.49 4.11
N LEU A 228 5.39 12.20 3.86
CA LEU A 228 6.34 11.32 3.16
C LEU A 228 6.62 11.76 1.72
N GLN A 229 5.64 12.31 1.01
CA GLN A 229 5.87 12.85 -0.33
C GLN A 229 6.70 14.12 -0.33
N GLN A 230 6.58 14.96 0.70
CA GLN A 230 7.41 16.14 0.85
C GLN A 230 8.88 15.77 1.12
N GLU A 231 9.13 14.77 1.95
CA GLU A 231 10.49 14.25 2.21
C GLU A 231 11.10 13.63 0.95
N ARG A 232 10.37 12.82 0.18
CA ARG A 232 10.85 12.23 -1.08
C ARG A 232 11.23 13.29 -2.11
N LYS A 233 10.46 14.38 -2.24
CA LYS A 233 10.79 15.50 -3.14
C LYS A 233 12.08 16.22 -2.73
N LYS A 234 12.39 16.33 -1.44
CA LYS A 234 13.64 16.93 -0.95
C LYS A 234 14.85 16.04 -1.23
N ASN A 235 14.72 14.73 -1.09
CA ASN A 235 15.83 13.77 -1.26
C ASN A 235 16.19 13.47 -2.73
N THR A 236 15.27 13.68 -3.70
CA THR A 236 15.54 13.50 -5.14
C THR A 236 16.37 14.63 -5.76
N ALA A 237 16.70 15.67 -5.03
CA ALA A 237 17.46 16.84 -5.53
C ALA A 237 19.00 16.67 -5.54
N VAL A 238 19.54 15.48 -5.26
CA VAL A 238 20.98 15.21 -5.36
C VAL A 238 21.37 14.98 -6.81
N HIS A 239 21.82 16.04 -7.48
CA HIS A 239 22.25 16.03 -8.87
C HIS A 239 23.67 15.45 -9.02
N THR A 240 23.80 14.30 -9.68
CA THR A 240 25.06 13.86 -10.27
C THR A 240 25.47 14.80 -11.41
N LYS A 241 26.66 15.38 -11.35
CA LYS A 241 27.21 16.25 -12.42
C LYS A 241 27.40 15.44 -13.71
N LYS A 242 26.63 15.77 -14.75
CA LYS A 242 26.70 15.12 -16.06
C LYS A 242 27.76 15.78 -16.96
N THR A 243 28.43 14.95 -17.78
CA THR A 243 29.44 15.43 -18.75
C THR A 243 28.78 16.26 -19.89
N LEU A 244 29.54 17.15 -20.52
CA LEU A 244 29.07 17.98 -21.64
C LEU A 244 28.44 17.15 -22.79
N LYS A 245 29.02 16.01 -23.11
CA LYS A 245 28.50 15.07 -24.15
C LYS A 245 27.10 14.53 -23.77
N GLN A 246 26.92 14.15 -22.51
CA GLN A 246 25.60 13.70 -21.98
C GLN A 246 24.55 14.82 -21.96
N ARG A 247 24.99 16.08 -21.75
CA ARG A 247 24.10 17.25 -21.81
C ARG A 247 23.60 17.52 -23.24
N LEU A 248 24.49 17.43 -24.25
CA LEU A 248 24.14 17.64 -25.66
C LEU A 248 23.17 16.55 -26.19
N ILE A 249 23.43 15.27 -25.85
CA ILE A 249 22.54 14.15 -26.22
C ILE A 249 21.14 14.40 -25.59
N ARG A 250 21.10 14.80 -24.34
CA ARG A 250 19.85 15.09 -23.64
C ARG A 250 19.08 16.27 -24.19
N VAL A 251 19.77 17.32 -24.65
CA VAL A 251 19.14 18.47 -25.33
C VAL A 251 18.49 18.03 -26.64
N LYS A 252 19.21 17.24 -27.46
CA LYS A 252 18.67 16.67 -28.69
C LYS A 252 17.44 15.77 -28.45
N GLU A 253 17.53 14.87 -27.47
CA GLU A 253 16.39 14.03 -27.04
C GLU A 253 15.22 14.85 -26.53
N ASN A 254 15.46 15.90 -25.75
CA ASN A 254 14.40 16.77 -25.24
C ASN A 254 13.70 17.56 -26.35
N ILE A 255 14.43 18.02 -27.38
CA ILE A 255 13.85 18.69 -28.56
C ILE A 255 12.97 17.70 -29.34
N ILE A 256 13.46 16.49 -29.61
CA ILE A 256 12.67 15.44 -30.29
C ILE A 256 11.43 15.04 -29.46
N ARG A 257 11.58 14.94 -28.13
CA ARG A 257 10.46 14.69 -27.21
C ARG A 257 9.45 15.85 -27.21
N ALA A 258 9.91 17.09 -27.25
CA ALA A 258 9.02 18.25 -27.28
C ALA A 258 8.20 18.31 -28.57
N LEU A 259 8.82 17.99 -29.73
CA LEU A 259 8.16 17.98 -31.05
C LEU A 259 7.17 16.80 -31.21
N ASN A 260 7.40 15.67 -30.53
CA ASN A 260 6.57 14.48 -30.63
C ASN A 260 5.92 14.08 -29.29
N LYS A 261 5.83 15.01 -28.35
CA LYS A 261 5.46 14.74 -26.94
C LYS A 261 4.15 13.99 -26.80
N GLU A 262 3.13 14.36 -27.54
CA GLU A 262 1.81 13.71 -27.48
C GLU A 262 1.85 12.29 -28.08
N LYS A 263 2.45 12.11 -29.25
CA LYS A 263 2.59 10.80 -29.90
C LYS A 263 3.48 9.85 -29.06
N TRP A 264 4.55 10.39 -28.50
CA TRP A 264 5.45 9.58 -27.65
C TRP A 264 4.77 9.16 -26.34
N LYS A 265 4.04 10.08 -25.70
CA LYS A 265 3.24 9.77 -24.50
C LYS A 265 2.19 8.69 -24.80
N GLU A 266 1.49 8.82 -25.91
CA GLU A 266 0.47 7.86 -26.33
C GLU A 266 1.09 6.48 -26.63
N GLN A 267 2.22 6.43 -27.33
CA GLN A 267 2.94 5.17 -27.56
C GLN A 267 3.47 4.52 -26.27
N GLN A 268 3.96 5.31 -25.31
CA GLN A 268 4.37 4.80 -24.00
C GLN A 268 3.16 4.28 -23.23
N ARG A 269 2.08 5.03 -23.21
CA ARG A 269 0.82 4.62 -22.58
C ARG A 269 0.30 3.30 -23.17
N LEU A 270 0.29 3.16 -24.49
CA LEU A 270 -0.13 1.94 -25.17
C LEU A 270 0.79 0.75 -24.83
N LYS A 271 2.11 0.95 -24.78
CA LYS A 271 3.07 -0.09 -24.35
C LYS A 271 2.88 -0.47 -22.89
N GLU A 272 2.68 0.51 -22.02
CA GLU A 272 2.43 0.26 -20.59
C GLU A 272 1.09 -0.44 -20.36
N MET A 273 0.09 -0.17 -21.19
CA MET A 273 -1.24 -0.80 -21.11
C MET A 273 -1.30 -2.18 -21.75
N GLN A 274 -0.29 -2.61 -22.49
CA GLN A 274 -0.34 -3.89 -23.20
C GLN A 274 -0.46 -5.06 -22.19
N GLY A 275 -1.62 -5.71 -22.18
CA GLY A 275 -1.95 -6.77 -21.23
C GLY A 275 -2.18 -6.29 -19.79
N LYS A 276 -2.38 -4.98 -19.58
CA LYS A 276 -2.66 -4.37 -18.28
C LYS A 276 -3.99 -3.65 -18.30
N GLU A 277 -4.58 -3.52 -17.12
CA GLU A 277 -5.80 -2.75 -16.89
C GLU A 277 -5.61 -1.78 -15.71
N ILE A 278 -6.40 -0.72 -15.67
CA ILE A 278 -6.46 0.19 -14.52
C ILE A 278 -7.64 -0.23 -13.65
N VAL A 279 -7.36 -0.63 -12.42
CA VAL A 279 -8.39 -0.90 -11.42
C VAL A 279 -9.08 0.42 -11.07
N ARG A 280 -10.38 0.48 -11.33
CA ARG A 280 -11.19 1.67 -11.02
C ARG A 280 -11.50 1.72 -9.52
N PHE A 281 -11.66 2.92 -9.01
CA PHE A 281 -12.30 3.18 -7.72
C PHE A 281 -13.82 3.30 -7.93
N MET A 282 -14.60 2.62 -7.10
CA MET A 282 -16.05 2.68 -7.19
C MET A 282 -16.68 2.66 -5.78
#